data_352a832197449629175c2dfdbce51526
#
_entry.id   352a832197449629175c2dfdbce51526
#
_cell.length_a   1.000
_cell.length_b   1.000
_cell.length_c   1.000
_cell.angle_alpha   90.00
_cell.angle_beta   90.00
_cell.angle_gamma   90.00
#
_symmetry.space_group_name_H-M   'P 1'
#
loop_
_entity.id
_entity.type
_entity.pdbx_description
1 polymer ?
#
loop_
_entity_poly.entity_id
_entity_poly.type
_entity_poly.pdbx_seq_one_letter_code
_entity_poly.pdbx_strand_id
1 'polypeptide(L)'
;MTALENKCAIKMENITKRFGSVVANNAINMELREGEILSLLGENGSGKTTLMNMLSGIYFPDEGQIYIHDKPVTIASPKDAFDLGIGMIHQHFKLVDLFTATENIILGLEGKLDLNNARKKVKDICDRYGFDIDPDMKIYDMSVSQKQTLEIVKVLYRGADILILDEPTAVLTPQETDKLFAVMRNMKADGKSLIIITHKLHEVLDVSDRVAVLRKGEYIGDVMTKDANQQSLTDMMVGHSVTLNINRPEPINVTPRLKLDGLTVFDELGVKRLDNVSFTINAGEVLGVAGVAGSGQRELLE
;
A
#
# COMPACT_ATOMS: atom_id res chain seq x y z
N MET A 1 -11.85 -33.95 3.79
CA MET A 1 -11.22 -32.64 3.84
C MET A 1 -11.24 -32.20 5.30
N THR A 2 -10.15 -32.43 6.00
CA THR A 2 -9.98 -32.06 7.40
C THR A 2 -10.04 -30.52 7.48
N ALA A 3 -10.90 -30.01 8.36
CA ALA A 3 -10.93 -28.61 8.73
C ALA A 3 -9.52 -28.22 9.22
N LEU A 4 -8.78 -27.50 8.41
CA LEU A 4 -7.64 -26.72 8.88
C LEU A 4 -8.27 -25.73 9.88
N GLU A 5 -8.04 -25.96 11.17
CA GLU A 5 -8.29 -24.95 12.19
C GLU A 5 -7.65 -23.67 11.67
N ASN A 6 -8.46 -22.63 11.42
CA ASN A 6 -8.01 -21.35 10.94
C ASN A 6 -7.16 -20.71 12.04
N LYS A 7 -5.87 -21.06 12.08
CA LYS A 7 -4.93 -20.41 12.99
C LYS A 7 -4.86 -18.91 12.69
N CYS A 8 -4.89 -18.13 13.73
CA CYS A 8 -4.88 -16.70 13.64
C CYS A 8 -3.43 -16.18 13.72
N ALA A 9 -2.95 -15.48 12.69
CA ALA A 9 -1.65 -14.82 12.70
C ALA A 9 -1.69 -13.56 13.58
N ILE A 10 -2.75 -12.74 13.40
CA ILE A 10 -3.01 -11.54 14.20
C ILE A 10 -4.47 -11.56 14.64
N LYS A 11 -4.72 -11.26 15.91
CA LYS A 11 -6.05 -10.93 16.42
C LYS A 11 -5.99 -9.64 17.21
N MET A 12 -6.89 -8.74 16.92
CA MET A 12 -7.09 -7.48 17.62
C MET A 12 -8.44 -7.50 18.30
N GLU A 13 -8.49 -7.25 19.60
CA GLU A 13 -9.74 -7.24 20.40
C GLU A 13 -9.94 -5.87 21.03
N ASN A 14 -11.04 -5.20 20.69
CA ASN A 14 -11.47 -3.91 21.24
C ASN A 14 -10.39 -2.82 21.18
N ILE A 15 -9.58 -2.81 20.12
CA ILE A 15 -8.48 -1.86 19.96
C ILE A 15 -9.02 -0.45 19.78
N THR A 16 -8.65 0.42 20.72
CA THR A 16 -9.00 1.84 20.69
C THR A 16 -7.76 2.71 20.70
N LYS A 17 -7.75 3.75 19.86
CA LYS A 17 -6.69 4.77 19.80
C LYS A 17 -7.26 6.17 19.70
N ARG A 18 -6.82 7.05 20.60
CA ARG A 18 -7.23 8.45 20.66
C ARG A 18 -6.02 9.38 20.50
N PHE A 19 -6.24 10.49 19.83
CA PHE A 19 -5.30 11.61 19.74
C PHE A 19 -6.02 12.89 20.20
N GLY A 20 -5.86 13.21 21.47
CA GLY A 20 -6.64 14.28 22.10
C GLY A 20 -8.15 13.97 22.04
N SER A 21 -8.93 14.83 21.39
CA SER A 21 -10.39 14.65 21.22
C SER A 21 -10.76 13.74 20.04
N VAL A 22 -9.79 13.35 19.19
CA VAL A 22 -10.05 12.54 18.00
C VAL A 22 -9.90 11.07 18.35
N VAL A 23 -10.96 10.27 18.15
CA VAL A 23 -10.90 8.80 18.22
C VAL A 23 -10.58 8.27 16.84
N ALA A 24 -9.32 7.88 16.64
CA ALA A 24 -8.85 7.37 15.34
C ALA A 24 -9.26 5.93 15.08
N ASN A 25 -9.33 5.11 16.14
CA ASN A 25 -9.86 3.75 16.11
C ASN A 25 -10.72 3.55 17.37
N ASN A 26 -11.88 2.93 17.22
CA ASN A 26 -12.87 2.75 18.28
C ASN A 26 -13.28 1.29 18.38
N ALA A 27 -12.81 0.60 19.43
CA ALA A 27 -13.12 -0.79 19.75
C ALA A 27 -13.01 -1.75 18.53
N ILE A 28 -11.93 -1.65 17.78
CA ILE A 28 -11.68 -2.45 16.56
C ILE A 28 -11.47 -3.92 16.95
N ASN A 29 -12.24 -4.79 16.30
CA ASN A 29 -12.07 -6.24 16.35
C ASN A 29 -11.74 -6.72 14.94
N MET A 30 -10.51 -7.19 14.72
CA MET A 30 -10.03 -7.63 13.41
C MET A 30 -9.10 -8.83 13.56
N GLU A 31 -9.15 -9.74 12.59
CA GLU A 31 -8.28 -10.92 12.54
C GLU A 31 -7.60 -11.04 11.18
N LEU A 32 -6.34 -11.51 11.20
CA LEU A 32 -5.60 -11.99 10.03
C LEU A 32 -5.31 -13.48 10.24
N ARG A 33 -5.69 -14.31 9.28
CA ARG A 33 -5.43 -15.76 9.32
C ARG A 33 -4.03 -16.08 8.83
N GLU A 34 -3.45 -17.19 9.26
CA GLU A 34 -2.16 -17.67 8.73
C GLU A 34 -2.26 -17.97 7.24
N GLY A 35 -1.29 -17.47 6.46
CA GLY A 35 -1.26 -17.66 5.00
C GLY A 35 -2.37 -16.95 4.23
N GLU A 36 -2.95 -15.90 4.79
CA GLU A 36 -3.99 -15.07 4.18
C GLU A 36 -3.43 -13.76 3.63
N ILE A 37 -3.97 -13.29 2.51
CA ILE A 37 -3.84 -11.91 2.06
C ILE A 37 -5.14 -11.19 2.41
N LEU A 38 -5.07 -10.32 3.41
CA LEU A 38 -6.18 -9.47 3.86
C LEU A 38 -6.01 -8.05 3.31
N SER A 39 -6.99 -7.53 2.58
CA SER A 39 -7.02 -6.10 2.25
C SER A 39 -7.79 -5.31 3.29
N LEU A 40 -7.21 -4.21 3.74
CA LEU A 40 -7.84 -3.25 4.63
C LEU A 40 -8.27 -2.02 3.84
N LEU A 41 -9.58 -1.91 3.59
CA LEU A 41 -10.21 -0.82 2.86
C LEU A 41 -10.78 0.26 3.79
N GLY A 42 -10.97 1.44 3.22
CA GLY A 42 -11.64 2.57 3.86
C GLY A 42 -11.22 3.90 3.23
N GLU A 43 -11.99 4.94 3.44
CA GLU A 43 -11.64 6.29 2.99
C GLU A 43 -10.39 6.84 3.67
N ASN A 44 -9.81 7.92 3.14
CA ASN A 44 -8.73 8.63 3.80
C ASN A 44 -9.22 9.15 5.17
N GLY A 45 -8.39 8.93 6.21
CA GLY A 45 -8.78 9.29 7.58
C GLY A 45 -9.68 8.26 8.30
N SER A 46 -9.97 7.10 7.71
CA SER A 46 -10.77 6.06 8.37
C SER A 46 -10.04 5.28 9.48
N GLY A 47 -8.76 5.57 9.74
CA GLY A 47 -7.98 4.94 10.81
C GLY A 47 -7.09 3.77 10.40
N LYS A 48 -7.00 3.40 9.11
CA LYS A 48 -6.22 2.25 8.62
C LYS A 48 -4.74 2.31 9.00
N THR A 49 -4.06 3.39 8.61
CA THR A 49 -2.64 3.58 8.92
C THR A 49 -2.39 3.67 10.43
N THR A 50 -3.31 4.27 11.19
CA THR A 50 -3.23 4.31 12.66
C THR A 50 -3.29 2.90 13.24
N LEU A 51 -4.22 2.06 12.77
CA LEU A 51 -4.38 0.69 13.22
C LEU A 51 -3.11 -0.13 12.92
N MET A 52 -2.56 -0.01 11.72
CA MET A 52 -1.34 -0.72 11.32
C MET A 52 -0.10 -0.19 12.05
N ASN A 53 -0.05 1.09 12.37
CA ASN A 53 1.03 1.66 13.18
C ASN A 53 1.04 1.13 14.62
N MET A 54 -0.08 0.65 15.15
CA MET A 54 -0.09 -0.07 16.43
C MET A 54 0.51 -1.47 16.30
N LEU A 55 0.32 -2.16 15.19
CA LEU A 55 0.97 -3.45 14.91
C LEU A 55 2.47 -3.31 14.64
N SER A 56 2.90 -2.19 14.07
CA SER A 56 4.32 -1.92 13.81
C SER A 56 5.06 -1.29 15.00
N GLY A 57 4.38 -1.06 16.13
CA GLY A 57 4.99 -0.50 17.35
C GLY A 57 5.31 0.99 17.27
N ILE A 58 4.73 1.73 16.31
CA ILE A 58 4.84 3.19 16.22
C ILE A 58 3.88 3.86 17.20
N TYR A 59 2.68 3.30 17.33
CA TYR A 59 1.69 3.73 18.31
C TYR A 59 1.36 2.61 19.27
N PHE A 60 0.95 2.97 20.48
CA PHE A 60 0.43 2.06 21.47
C PHE A 60 -1.09 2.21 21.57
N PRO A 61 -1.89 1.12 21.61
CA PRO A 61 -3.33 1.21 21.81
C PRO A 61 -3.65 1.76 23.21
N ASP A 62 -4.68 2.58 23.31
CA ASP A 62 -5.14 3.12 24.61
C ASP A 62 -6.01 2.07 25.34
N GLU A 63 -6.72 1.23 24.58
CA GLU A 63 -7.55 0.14 25.10
C GLU A 63 -7.50 -1.07 24.15
N GLY A 64 -7.81 -2.25 24.66
CA GLY A 64 -7.87 -3.49 23.91
C GLY A 64 -6.60 -4.34 24.02
N GLN A 65 -6.60 -5.48 23.32
CA GLN A 65 -5.50 -6.44 23.35
C GLN A 65 -5.16 -6.93 21.94
N ILE A 66 -3.85 -7.04 21.67
CA ILE A 66 -3.32 -7.64 20.44
C ILE A 66 -2.82 -9.05 20.77
N TYR A 67 -3.10 -9.98 19.88
CA TYR A 67 -2.63 -11.36 19.95
C TYR A 67 -1.86 -11.67 18.66
N ILE A 68 -0.73 -12.35 18.79
CA ILE A 68 0.06 -12.91 17.69
C ILE A 68 0.16 -14.40 17.90
N HIS A 69 -0.27 -15.18 16.91
CA HIS A 69 -0.38 -16.64 17.00
C HIS A 69 -1.10 -17.09 18.31
N ASP A 70 -2.26 -16.49 18.55
CA ASP A 70 -3.15 -16.71 19.72
C ASP A 70 -2.52 -16.37 21.09
N LYS A 71 -1.34 -15.73 21.12
CA LYS A 71 -0.70 -15.28 22.36
C LYS A 71 -0.89 -13.78 22.55
N PRO A 72 -1.35 -13.33 23.73
CA PRO A 72 -1.44 -11.91 24.02
C PRO A 72 -0.05 -11.29 24.05
N VAL A 73 0.12 -10.16 23.35
CA VAL A 73 1.39 -9.44 23.23
C VAL A 73 1.23 -7.97 23.50
N THR A 74 2.33 -7.34 23.92
CA THR A 74 2.45 -5.89 24.02
C THR A 74 3.51 -5.44 23.03
N ILE A 75 3.14 -4.58 22.08
CA ILE A 75 4.03 -4.04 21.06
C ILE A 75 4.29 -2.57 21.43
N ALA A 76 5.42 -2.32 22.10
CA ALA A 76 5.77 -0.98 22.60
C ALA A 76 6.77 -0.26 21.66
N SER A 77 7.40 -0.99 20.74
CA SER A 77 8.41 -0.45 19.83
C SER A 77 8.43 -1.20 18.50
N PRO A 78 9.00 -0.62 17.42
CA PRO A 78 9.23 -1.33 16.18
C PRO A 78 10.11 -2.57 16.33
N LYS A 79 11.00 -2.59 17.33
CA LYS A 79 11.82 -3.77 17.63
C LYS A 79 10.94 -4.93 18.12
N ASP A 80 9.99 -4.66 19.03
CA ASP A 80 9.07 -5.69 19.51
C ASP A 80 8.22 -6.27 18.36
N ALA A 81 7.77 -5.41 17.42
CA ALA A 81 7.05 -5.86 16.24
C ALA A 81 7.92 -6.83 15.39
N PHE A 82 9.18 -6.47 15.14
CA PHE A 82 10.11 -7.35 14.41
C PHE A 82 10.39 -8.66 15.15
N ASP A 83 10.59 -8.63 16.47
CA ASP A 83 10.83 -9.83 17.28
C ASP A 83 9.61 -10.77 17.28
N LEU A 84 8.41 -10.24 17.01
CA LEU A 84 7.17 -10.99 16.80
C LEU A 84 6.94 -11.40 15.34
N GLY A 85 7.88 -11.14 14.44
CA GLY A 85 7.80 -11.49 13.02
C GLY A 85 6.92 -10.55 12.20
N ILE A 86 6.59 -9.35 12.69
CA ILE A 86 5.80 -8.34 11.97
C ILE A 86 6.73 -7.36 11.28
N GLY A 87 6.55 -7.19 9.98
CA GLY A 87 7.25 -6.18 9.19
C GLY A 87 6.29 -5.25 8.45
N MET A 88 6.51 -3.95 8.52
CA MET A 88 5.70 -2.95 7.83
C MET A 88 6.52 -2.22 6.76
N ILE A 89 5.97 -2.18 5.56
CA ILE A 89 6.45 -1.39 4.42
C ILE A 89 5.57 -0.16 4.33
N HIS A 90 6.19 1.01 4.56
CA HIS A 90 5.50 2.29 4.57
C HIS A 90 5.33 2.85 3.15
N GLN A 91 4.35 3.73 2.97
CA GLN A 91 4.12 4.45 1.72
C GLN A 91 5.35 5.26 1.24
N HIS A 92 6.16 5.77 2.18
CA HIS A 92 7.40 6.49 1.88
C HIS A 92 8.61 5.64 2.23
N PHE A 93 9.54 5.49 1.28
CA PHE A 93 10.73 4.68 1.45
C PHE A 93 11.63 5.16 2.60
N LYS A 94 12.11 4.22 3.40
CA LYS A 94 13.05 4.46 4.50
C LYS A 94 14.45 3.97 4.10
N LEU A 95 14.94 4.45 2.95
CA LEU A 95 16.21 4.06 2.34
C LEU A 95 17.21 5.23 2.36
N VAL A 96 18.50 4.90 2.49
CA VAL A 96 19.61 5.84 2.41
C VAL A 96 20.16 5.81 0.99
N ASP A 97 20.02 6.88 0.24
CA ASP A 97 20.33 6.93 -1.19
C ASP A 97 21.79 6.59 -1.54
N LEU A 98 22.74 6.97 -0.70
CA LEU A 98 24.17 6.73 -0.92
C LEU A 98 24.62 5.30 -0.65
N PHE A 99 23.78 4.49 -0.03
CA PHE A 99 24.08 3.10 0.31
C PHE A 99 23.67 2.15 -0.82
N THR A 100 24.27 0.96 -0.83
CA THR A 100 23.83 -0.13 -1.70
C THR A 100 22.55 -0.78 -1.14
N ALA A 101 21.90 -1.62 -1.95
CA ALA A 101 20.78 -2.44 -1.52
C ALA A 101 21.12 -3.25 -0.27
N THR A 102 22.24 -3.98 -0.30
CA THR A 102 22.70 -4.78 0.84
C THR A 102 22.98 -3.92 2.08
N GLU A 103 23.66 -2.79 1.94
CA GLU A 103 23.95 -1.88 3.06
C GLU A 103 22.67 -1.34 3.71
N ASN A 104 21.65 -1.01 2.91
CA ASN A 104 20.34 -0.58 3.42
C ASN A 104 19.59 -1.69 4.17
N ILE A 105 19.66 -2.93 3.68
CA ILE A 105 18.98 -4.08 4.30
C ILE A 105 19.54 -4.37 5.68
N ILE A 106 20.87 -4.33 5.83
CA ILE A 106 21.54 -4.67 7.10
C ILE A 106 21.68 -3.49 8.04
N LEU A 107 21.33 -2.29 7.60
CA LEU A 107 21.42 -1.09 8.44
C LEU A 107 20.60 -1.23 9.71
N GLY A 108 21.25 -1.03 10.86
CA GLY A 108 20.63 -1.15 12.18
C GLY A 108 20.45 -2.58 12.70
N LEU A 109 21.00 -3.59 12.03
CA LEU A 109 21.08 -4.94 12.60
C LEU A 109 22.22 -5.02 13.63
N GLU A 110 21.98 -5.74 14.71
CA GLU A 110 22.97 -6.01 15.74
C GLU A 110 23.99 -7.08 15.27
N GLY A 111 25.24 -6.97 15.73
CA GLY A 111 26.26 -7.97 15.51
C GLY A 111 27.36 -7.53 14.54
N LYS A 112 28.24 -8.48 14.16
CA LYS A 112 29.36 -8.23 13.25
C LYS A 112 28.84 -8.15 11.81
N LEU A 113 29.15 -7.05 11.13
CA LEU A 113 28.78 -6.85 9.72
C LEU A 113 29.61 -7.79 8.82
N ASP A 114 28.92 -8.72 8.16
CA ASP A 114 29.47 -9.56 7.10
C ASP A 114 28.71 -9.28 5.79
N LEU A 115 29.24 -8.34 5.01
CA LEU A 115 28.64 -7.91 3.73
C LEU A 115 28.56 -9.06 2.71
N ASN A 116 29.52 -9.99 2.71
CA ASN A 116 29.51 -11.08 1.73
C ASN A 116 28.39 -12.08 2.04
N ASN A 117 28.20 -12.43 3.30
CA ASN A 117 27.10 -13.28 3.72
C ASN A 117 25.74 -12.58 3.53
N ALA A 118 25.70 -11.27 3.82
CA ALA A 118 24.48 -10.48 3.60
C ALA A 118 24.08 -10.46 2.13
N ARG A 119 25.02 -10.20 1.20
CA ARG A 119 24.77 -10.25 -0.26
C ARG A 119 24.19 -11.59 -0.70
N LYS A 120 24.79 -12.69 -0.23
CA LYS A 120 24.32 -14.04 -0.54
C LYS A 120 22.88 -14.22 -0.08
N LYS A 121 22.58 -13.88 1.17
CA LYS A 121 21.22 -14.00 1.73
C LYS A 121 20.21 -13.11 1.00
N VAL A 122 20.59 -11.88 0.61
CA VAL A 122 19.74 -10.99 -0.21
C VAL A 122 19.43 -11.65 -1.54
N LYS A 123 20.45 -12.20 -2.21
CA LYS A 123 20.29 -12.91 -3.48
C LYS A 123 19.37 -14.11 -3.34
N ASP A 124 19.57 -14.94 -2.31
CA ASP A 124 18.73 -16.12 -2.03
C ASP A 124 17.24 -15.72 -1.86
N ILE A 125 16.95 -14.59 -1.19
CA ILE A 125 15.59 -14.04 -1.05
C ILE A 125 15.06 -13.58 -2.41
N CYS A 126 15.86 -12.85 -3.18
CA CYS A 126 15.47 -12.38 -4.50
C CYS A 126 15.14 -13.55 -5.44
N ASP A 127 15.98 -14.57 -5.48
CA ASP A 127 15.79 -15.77 -6.30
C ASP A 127 14.52 -16.53 -5.85
N ARG A 128 14.27 -16.64 -4.54
CA ARG A 128 13.11 -17.34 -3.98
C ARG A 128 11.77 -16.73 -4.38
N TYR A 129 11.68 -15.40 -4.36
CA TYR A 129 10.41 -14.69 -4.60
C TYR A 129 10.30 -14.08 -5.99
N GLY A 130 11.38 -14.12 -6.78
CA GLY A 130 11.42 -13.56 -8.13
C GLY A 130 11.63 -12.05 -8.17
N PHE A 131 12.40 -11.51 -7.22
CA PHE A 131 12.78 -10.10 -7.22
C PHE A 131 13.98 -9.85 -8.14
N ASP A 132 13.92 -8.76 -8.89
CA ASP A 132 15.03 -8.28 -9.75
C ASP A 132 15.75 -7.11 -9.05
N ILE A 133 16.62 -7.46 -8.09
CA ILE A 133 17.44 -6.50 -7.32
C ILE A 133 18.90 -6.93 -7.39
N ASP A 134 19.76 -6.01 -7.85
CA ASP A 134 21.21 -6.15 -7.70
C ASP A 134 21.60 -5.73 -6.27
N PRO A 135 22.17 -6.65 -5.44
CA PRO A 135 22.60 -6.36 -4.08
C PRO A 135 23.61 -5.21 -3.94
N ASP A 136 24.38 -4.93 -4.98
CA ASP A 136 25.42 -3.89 -5.00
C ASP A 136 24.98 -2.58 -5.66
N MET A 137 23.76 -2.52 -6.23
CA MET A 137 23.22 -1.29 -6.81
C MET A 137 23.00 -0.23 -5.74
N LYS A 138 23.38 1.01 -6.02
CA LYS A 138 23.11 2.16 -5.15
C LYS A 138 21.64 2.56 -5.24
N ILE A 139 21.07 3.03 -4.13
CA ILE A 139 19.65 3.39 -4.07
C ILE A 139 19.30 4.53 -4.99
N TYR A 140 20.18 5.51 -5.18
CA TYR A 140 19.92 6.64 -6.10
C TYR A 140 19.83 6.20 -7.58
N ASP A 141 20.40 5.05 -7.95
CA ASP A 141 20.30 4.47 -9.30
C ASP A 141 19.05 3.60 -9.48
N MET A 142 18.32 3.28 -8.39
CA MET A 142 17.14 2.43 -8.44
C MET A 142 15.91 3.17 -8.92
N SER A 143 15.10 2.48 -9.72
CA SER A 143 13.73 2.91 -10.01
C SER A 143 12.85 2.88 -8.76
N VAL A 144 11.70 3.56 -8.81
CA VAL A 144 10.72 3.57 -7.72
C VAL A 144 10.24 2.14 -7.40
N SER A 145 10.00 1.34 -8.41
CA SER A 145 9.60 -0.07 -8.28
C SER A 145 10.68 -0.92 -7.59
N GLN A 146 11.95 -0.71 -7.94
CA GLN A 146 13.07 -1.39 -7.28
C GLN A 146 13.21 -0.98 -5.81
N LYS A 147 13.01 0.31 -5.48
CA LYS A 147 13.00 0.80 -4.09
C LYS A 147 11.87 0.16 -3.28
N GLN A 148 10.67 0.04 -3.86
CA GLN A 148 9.55 -0.67 -3.25
C GLN A 148 9.88 -2.14 -2.97
N THR A 149 10.43 -2.82 -3.95
CA THR A 149 10.87 -4.22 -3.84
C THR A 149 11.94 -4.38 -2.76
N LEU A 150 12.90 -3.44 -2.69
CA LEU A 150 13.97 -3.47 -1.68
C LEU A 150 13.44 -3.36 -0.24
N GLU A 151 12.41 -2.53 0.01
CA GLU A 151 11.77 -2.46 1.33
C GLU A 151 11.12 -3.81 1.71
N ILE A 152 10.54 -4.53 0.76
CA ILE A 152 10.01 -5.89 0.99
C ILE A 152 11.15 -6.86 1.32
N VAL A 153 12.22 -6.86 0.51
CA VAL A 153 13.40 -7.71 0.74
C VAL A 153 14.02 -7.45 2.11
N LYS A 154 14.12 -6.18 2.52
CA LYS A 154 14.62 -5.77 3.83
C LYS A 154 13.82 -6.37 5.00
N VAL A 155 12.50 -6.38 4.89
CA VAL A 155 11.62 -6.97 5.90
C VAL A 155 11.73 -8.49 5.92
N LEU A 156 11.78 -9.14 4.76
CA LEU A 156 11.98 -10.59 4.62
C LEU A 156 13.36 -11.03 5.13
N TYR A 157 14.41 -10.26 4.85
CA TYR A 157 15.77 -10.53 5.35
C TYR A 157 15.82 -10.60 6.87
N ARG A 158 15.02 -9.77 7.54
CA ARG A 158 14.87 -9.73 9.01
C ARG A 158 13.99 -10.85 9.56
N GLY A 159 13.40 -11.68 8.69
CA GLY A 159 12.64 -12.87 9.10
C GLY A 159 11.16 -12.60 9.36
N ALA A 160 10.57 -11.56 8.79
CA ALA A 160 9.14 -11.32 8.97
C ALA A 160 8.29 -12.45 8.36
N ASP A 161 7.27 -12.88 9.10
CA ASP A 161 6.24 -13.84 8.68
C ASP A 161 4.90 -13.16 8.42
N ILE A 162 4.71 -11.99 8.99
CA ILE A 162 3.54 -11.13 8.79
C ILE A 162 4.01 -9.83 8.16
N LEU A 163 3.50 -9.50 6.97
CA LEU A 163 3.88 -8.31 6.22
C LEU A 163 2.69 -7.36 6.10
N ILE A 164 2.92 -6.09 6.42
CA ILE A 164 1.95 -5.01 6.26
C ILE A 164 2.46 -4.08 5.17
N LEU A 165 1.68 -3.90 4.10
CA LEU A 165 2.02 -3.04 2.97
C LEU A 165 1.05 -1.86 2.92
N ASP A 166 1.56 -0.65 3.13
CA ASP A 166 0.75 0.59 3.12
C ASP A 166 0.84 1.25 1.74
N GLU A 167 -0.26 1.19 0.98
CA GLU A 167 -0.40 1.73 -0.38
C GLU A 167 0.73 1.31 -1.35
N PRO A 168 1.05 0.01 -1.46
CA PRO A 168 2.27 -0.45 -2.14
C PRO A 168 2.27 -0.19 -3.66
N THR A 169 1.14 0.14 -4.25
CA THR A 169 0.96 0.35 -5.69
C THR A 169 0.75 1.82 -6.08
N ALA A 170 0.87 2.75 -5.12
CA ALA A 170 0.54 4.17 -5.34
C ALA A 170 1.34 4.82 -6.49
N VAL A 171 2.58 4.35 -6.70
CA VAL A 171 3.53 4.92 -7.66
C VAL A 171 3.96 3.93 -8.75
N LEU A 172 3.34 2.75 -8.80
CA LEU A 172 3.67 1.68 -9.74
C LEU A 172 2.82 1.79 -11.02
N THR A 173 3.42 1.40 -12.13
CA THR A 173 2.67 1.14 -13.37
C THR A 173 1.83 -0.13 -13.23
N PRO A 174 0.79 -0.35 -14.09
CA PRO A 174 0.01 -1.59 -14.06
C PRO A 174 0.87 -2.86 -14.16
N GLN A 175 1.88 -2.87 -15.02
CA GLN A 175 2.78 -4.01 -15.21
C GLN A 175 3.65 -4.29 -13.98
N GLU A 176 4.08 -3.24 -13.26
CA GLU A 176 4.80 -3.37 -11.99
C GLU A 176 3.89 -3.85 -10.87
N THR A 177 2.63 -3.40 -10.87
CA THR A 177 1.60 -3.88 -9.93
C THR A 177 1.34 -5.37 -10.09
N ASP A 178 1.21 -5.87 -11.34
CA ASP A 178 1.04 -7.30 -11.62
C ASP A 178 2.21 -8.13 -11.10
N LYS A 179 3.45 -7.64 -11.27
CA LYS A 179 4.66 -8.28 -10.73
C LYS A 179 4.64 -8.32 -9.20
N LEU A 180 4.28 -7.22 -8.55
CA LEU A 180 4.16 -7.16 -7.09
C LEU A 180 3.13 -8.16 -6.58
N PHE A 181 1.96 -8.25 -7.23
CA PHE A 181 0.91 -9.22 -6.86
C PHE A 181 1.36 -10.67 -7.04
N ALA A 182 2.12 -10.97 -8.10
CA ALA A 182 2.72 -12.29 -8.26
C ALA A 182 3.67 -12.63 -7.10
N VAL A 183 4.51 -11.70 -6.69
CA VAL A 183 5.39 -11.84 -5.53
C VAL A 183 4.59 -12.07 -4.24
N MET A 184 3.51 -11.33 -4.01
CA MET A 184 2.67 -11.49 -2.83
C MET A 184 1.98 -12.86 -2.79
N ARG A 185 1.53 -13.37 -3.95
CA ARG A 185 1.02 -14.74 -4.07
C ARG A 185 2.09 -15.78 -3.76
N ASN A 186 3.35 -15.57 -4.19
CA ASN A 186 4.48 -16.44 -3.85
C ASN A 186 4.78 -16.42 -2.35
N MET A 187 4.78 -15.25 -1.71
CA MET A 187 4.96 -15.12 -0.26
C MET A 187 3.86 -15.84 0.51
N LYS A 188 2.60 -15.68 0.08
CA LYS A 188 1.47 -16.43 0.65
C LYS A 188 1.65 -17.95 0.49
N ALA A 189 2.04 -18.43 -0.68
CA ALA A 189 2.30 -19.85 -0.94
C ALA A 189 3.43 -20.41 -0.07
N ASP A 190 4.35 -19.53 0.37
CA ASP A 190 5.44 -19.82 1.31
C ASP A 190 5.00 -19.70 2.79
N GLY A 191 3.71 -19.52 3.04
CA GLY A 191 3.11 -19.48 4.39
C GLY A 191 3.14 -18.09 5.04
N LYS A 192 3.55 -17.03 4.35
CA LYS A 192 3.50 -15.66 4.89
C LYS A 192 2.05 -15.14 4.92
N SER A 193 1.75 -14.32 5.93
CA SER A 193 0.46 -13.63 6.06
C SER A 193 0.63 -12.16 5.71
N LEU A 194 -0.28 -11.60 4.91
CA LEU A 194 -0.12 -10.25 4.39
C LEU A 194 -1.34 -9.39 4.69
N ILE A 195 -1.11 -8.13 5.08
CA ILE A 195 -2.13 -7.09 5.12
C ILE A 195 -1.75 -6.03 4.08
N ILE A 196 -2.70 -5.68 3.22
CA ILE A 196 -2.55 -4.62 2.23
C ILE A 196 -3.50 -3.48 2.60
N ILE A 197 -2.98 -2.27 2.74
CA ILE A 197 -3.79 -1.07 2.82
C ILE A 197 -3.85 -0.48 1.42
N THR A 198 -5.04 -0.35 0.87
CA THR A 198 -5.26 0.32 -0.42
C THR A 198 -6.67 0.90 -0.48
N HIS A 199 -6.89 1.86 -1.37
CA HIS A 199 -8.21 2.38 -1.70
C HIS A 199 -8.65 1.98 -3.12
N LYS A 200 -7.83 1.19 -3.83
CA LYS A 200 -8.08 0.76 -5.22
C LYS A 200 -8.83 -0.56 -5.25
N LEU A 201 -10.14 -0.51 -5.45
CA LEU A 201 -11.03 -1.68 -5.37
C LEU A 201 -10.66 -2.81 -6.33
N HIS A 202 -10.18 -2.49 -7.55
CA HIS A 202 -9.78 -3.50 -8.53
C HIS A 202 -8.56 -4.31 -8.04
N GLU A 203 -7.59 -3.65 -7.37
CA GLU A 203 -6.42 -4.32 -6.80
C GLU A 203 -6.81 -5.30 -5.69
N VAL A 204 -7.74 -4.87 -4.83
CA VAL A 204 -8.28 -5.70 -3.74
C VAL A 204 -8.95 -6.96 -4.29
N LEU A 205 -9.77 -6.82 -5.33
CA LEU A 205 -10.48 -7.94 -5.95
C LEU A 205 -9.55 -8.91 -6.67
N ASP A 206 -8.36 -8.45 -7.10
CA ASP A 206 -7.38 -9.31 -7.77
C ASP A 206 -6.49 -10.08 -6.79
N VAL A 207 -5.99 -9.45 -5.71
CA VAL A 207 -4.90 -10.02 -4.91
C VAL A 207 -5.33 -10.62 -3.57
N SER A 208 -6.46 -10.16 -2.99
CA SER A 208 -6.84 -10.53 -1.63
C SER A 208 -7.69 -11.78 -1.55
N ASP A 209 -7.61 -12.48 -0.44
CA ASP A 209 -8.55 -13.57 -0.08
C ASP A 209 -9.81 -13.02 0.58
N ARG A 210 -9.62 -11.99 1.42
CA ARG A 210 -10.66 -11.36 2.23
C ARG A 210 -10.41 -9.86 2.33
N VAL A 211 -11.49 -9.12 2.48
CA VAL A 211 -11.49 -7.66 2.55
C VAL A 211 -12.14 -7.22 3.84
N ALA A 212 -11.41 -6.47 4.65
CA ALA A 212 -11.91 -5.81 5.85
C ALA A 212 -12.12 -4.32 5.58
N VAL A 213 -13.18 -3.74 6.11
CA VAL A 213 -13.53 -2.33 5.86
C VAL A 213 -13.53 -1.54 7.17
N LEU A 214 -12.75 -0.44 7.17
CA LEU A 214 -12.80 0.59 8.21
C LEU A 214 -13.51 1.85 7.70
N ARG A 215 -14.38 2.41 8.54
CA ARG A 215 -15.07 3.67 8.26
C ARG A 215 -15.14 4.52 9.52
N LYS A 216 -14.61 5.75 9.46
CA LYS A 216 -14.63 6.72 10.57
C LYS A 216 -14.12 6.15 11.90
N GLY A 217 -13.06 5.35 11.85
CA GLY A 217 -12.46 4.72 13.04
C GLY A 217 -13.16 3.47 13.54
N GLU A 218 -14.16 2.96 12.84
CA GLU A 218 -14.92 1.76 13.22
C GLU A 218 -14.70 0.62 12.23
N TYR A 219 -14.72 -0.61 12.72
CA TYR A 219 -14.71 -1.82 11.90
C TYR A 219 -16.12 -2.13 11.42
N ILE A 220 -16.34 -2.06 10.11
CA ILE A 220 -17.67 -2.26 9.52
C ILE A 220 -17.95 -3.76 9.30
N GLY A 221 -16.89 -4.54 9.08
CA GLY A 221 -16.96 -5.96 8.82
C GLY A 221 -15.96 -6.41 7.76
N ASP A 222 -16.00 -7.68 7.42
CA ASP A 222 -15.20 -8.27 6.36
C ASP A 222 -16.04 -9.16 5.44
N VAL A 223 -15.52 -9.38 4.24
CA VAL A 223 -16.16 -10.21 3.22
C VAL A 223 -15.09 -11.00 2.45
N MET A 224 -15.38 -12.26 2.10
CA MET A 224 -14.50 -13.01 1.20
C MET A 224 -14.47 -12.35 -0.16
N THR A 225 -13.30 -12.17 -0.76
CA THR A 225 -13.14 -11.47 -2.03
C THR A 225 -13.97 -12.09 -3.16
N LYS A 226 -14.10 -13.42 -3.18
CA LYS A 226 -14.95 -14.16 -4.13
C LYS A 226 -16.44 -13.78 -4.06
N ASP A 227 -16.90 -13.28 -2.92
CA ASP A 227 -18.30 -12.93 -2.66
C ASP A 227 -18.52 -11.40 -2.74
N ALA A 228 -17.46 -10.63 -3.05
CA ALA A 228 -17.46 -9.18 -3.13
C ALA A 228 -17.42 -8.68 -4.58
N ASN A 229 -17.89 -7.48 -4.80
CA ASN A 229 -17.72 -6.72 -6.04
C ASN A 229 -17.47 -5.25 -5.73
N GLN A 230 -17.09 -4.46 -6.75
CA GLN A 230 -16.79 -3.03 -6.56
C GLN A 230 -17.94 -2.26 -5.89
N GLN A 231 -19.19 -2.55 -6.26
CA GLN A 231 -20.36 -1.87 -5.70
C GLN A 231 -20.53 -2.19 -4.22
N SER A 232 -20.49 -3.49 -3.84
CA SER A 232 -20.65 -3.91 -2.44
C SER A 232 -19.54 -3.34 -1.54
N LEU A 233 -18.30 -3.32 -2.01
CA LEU A 233 -17.17 -2.74 -1.27
C LEU A 233 -17.31 -1.22 -1.12
N THR A 234 -17.77 -0.52 -2.18
CA THR A 234 -18.06 0.92 -2.13
C THR A 234 -19.13 1.22 -1.10
N ASP A 235 -20.24 0.46 -1.12
CA ASP A 235 -21.34 0.63 -0.18
C ASP A 235 -20.91 0.43 1.29
N MET A 236 -20.03 -0.55 1.55
CA MET A 236 -19.45 -0.75 2.88
C MET A 236 -18.56 0.43 3.30
N MET A 237 -17.74 0.96 2.38
CA MET A 237 -16.82 2.07 2.67
C MET A 237 -17.57 3.37 2.96
N VAL A 238 -18.60 3.70 2.15
CA VAL A 238 -19.35 4.96 2.23
C VAL A 238 -20.50 4.88 3.24
N GLY A 239 -21.11 3.70 3.39
CA GLY A 239 -22.18 3.42 4.34
C GLY A 239 -23.58 3.66 3.83
N HIS A 240 -23.73 3.94 2.54
CA HIS A 240 -24.99 3.97 1.82
C HIS A 240 -24.76 3.55 0.38
N SER A 241 -25.81 3.12 -0.29
CA SER A 241 -25.70 2.74 -1.69
C SER A 241 -25.30 3.93 -2.56
N VAL A 242 -24.20 3.78 -3.28
CA VAL A 242 -23.67 4.82 -4.19
C VAL A 242 -23.96 4.39 -5.61
N THR A 243 -24.67 5.24 -6.36
CA THR A 243 -24.85 5.02 -7.79
C THR A 243 -23.59 5.45 -8.52
N LEU A 244 -22.84 4.49 -9.07
CA LEU A 244 -21.61 4.75 -9.84
C LEU A 244 -21.91 5.34 -11.22
N ASN A 245 -23.15 5.23 -11.69
CA ASN A 245 -23.60 5.85 -12.95
C ASN A 245 -23.98 7.30 -12.71
N ILE A 246 -23.13 8.22 -13.15
CA ILE A 246 -23.43 9.65 -13.16
C ILE A 246 -24.23 9.93 -14.44
N ASN A 247 -25.51 10.27 -14.30
CA ASN A 247 -26.30 10.76 -15.43
C ASN A 247 -25.82 12.18 -15.75
N ARG A 248 -25.11 12.33 -16.86
CA ARG A 248 -24.63 13.64 -17.35
C ARG A 248 -25.60 14.12 -18.42
N PRO A 249 -26.36 15.21 -18.18
CA PRO A 249 -27.14 15.81 -19.23
C PRO A 249 -26.22 16.33 -20.34
N GLU A 250 -26.62 16.20 -21.59
CA GLU A 250 -25.89 16.79 -22.69
C GLU A 250 -25.86 18.32 -22.53
N PRO A 251 -24.72 18.97 -22.79
CA PRO A 251 -24.60 20.41 -22.64
C PRO A 251 -25.47 21.12 -23.70
N ILE A 252 -26.30 22.09 -23.25
CA ILE A 252 -27.17 22.90 -24.10
C ILE A 252 -26.44 24.22 -24.38
N ASN A 253 -26.50 24.69 -25.64
CA ASN A 253 -25.83 25.94 -26.11
C ASN A 253 -24.32 25.93 -25.91
N VAL A 254 -23.67 24.99 -26.54
CA VAL A 254 -22.21 24.78 -26.48
C VAL A 254 -21.48 25.97 -27.10
N THR A 255 -20.83 26.79 -26.25
CA THR A 255 -19.94 27.89 -26.68
C THR A 255 -18.54 27.69 -26.16
N PRO A 256 -17.50 27.91 -26.97
CA PRO A 256 -16.10 27.81 -26.49
C PRO A 256 -15.87 28.77 -25.31
N ARG A 257 -15.22 28.24 -24.25
CA ARG A 257 -14.82 29.01 -23.06
C ARG A 257 -13.30 29.17 -22.97
N LEU A 258 -12.57 28.14 -23.36
CA LEU A 258 -11.12 28.16 -23.43
C LEU A 258 -10.71 27.50 -24.74
N LYS A 259 -9.82 28.14 -25.48
CA LYS A 259 -9.16 27.58 -26.67
C LYS A 259 -7.66 27.68 -26.48
N LEU A 260 -6.97 26.56 -26.55
CA LEU A 260 -5.53 26.50 -26.72
C LEU A 260 -5.24 26.18 -28.19
N ASP A 261 -4.22 26.82 -28.75
CA ASP A 261 -3.84 26.68 -30.14
C ASP A 261 -2.31 26.65 -30.26
N GLY A 262 -1.75 25.45 -30.45
CA GLY A 262 -0.31 25.25 -30.63
C GLY A 262 0.54 25.57 -29.38
N LEU A 263 0.01 25.39 -28.17
CA LEU A 263 0.74 25.70 -26.95
C LEU A 263 2.02 24.85 -26.83
N THR A 264 3.16 25.50 -26.76
CA THR A 264 4.46 24.87 -26.53
C THR A 264 5.14 25.52 -25.33
N VAL A 265 5.58 24.73 -24.36
CA VAL A 265 6.18 25.20 -23.11
C VAL A 265 7.55 24.56 -22.92
N PHE A 266 8.53 25.37 -22.54
CA PHE A 266 9.87 24.94 -22.15
C PHE A 266 10.09 25.29 -20.68
N ASP A 267 10.78 24.40 -19.94
CA ASP A 267 11.19 24.69 -18.57
C ASP A 267 12.43 25.63 -18.53
N GLU A 268 12.85 25.97 -17.30
CA GLU A 268 14.01 26.86 -17.06
C GLU A 268 15.33 26.30 -17.63
N LEU A 269 15.41 25.00 -17.86
CA LEU A 269 16.57 24.32 -18.45
C LEU A 269 16.47 24.18 -19.96
N GLY A 270 15.42 24.73 -20.60
CA GLY A 270 15.18 24.65 -22.03
C GLY A 270 14.64 23.30 -22.51
N VAL A 271 14.19 22.43 -21.60
CA VAL A 271 13.57 21.17 -21.98
C VAL A 271 12.12 21.41 -22.35
N LYS A 272 11.70 20.90 -23.52
CA LYS A 272 10.32 21.00 -23.98
C LYS A 272 9.41 20.12 -23.13
N ARG A 273 8.44 20.71 -22.44
CA ARG A 273 7.48 20.05 -21.56
C ARG A 273 6.13 19.82 -22.23
N LEU A 274 5.70 20.79 -23.05
CA LEU A 274 4.54 20.67 -23.93
C LEU A 274 4.95 20.98 -25.36
N ASP A 275 4.39 20.28 -26.31
CA ASP A 275 4.69 20.43 -27.73
C ASP A 275 3.40 20.52 -28.56
N ASN A 276 3.09 21.71 -29.06
CA ASN A 276 2.00 22.00 -30.00
C ASN A 276 0.63 21.46 -29.54
N VAL A 277 0.29 21.69 -28.26
CA VAL A 277 -0.95 21.21 -27.64
C VAL A 277 -2.10 22.13 -28.03
N SER A 278 -3.15 21.56 -28.63
CA SER A 278 -4.35 22.31 -29.05
C SER A 278 -5.60 21.57 -28.57
N PHE A 279 -6.53 22.29 -27.94
CA PHE A 279 -7.88 21.81 -27.62
C PHE A 279 -8.81 22.98 -27.30
N THR A 280 -10.11 22.67 -27.25
CA THR A 280 -11.13 23.65 -26.88
C THR A 280 -11.99 23.06 -25.75
N ILE A 281 -12.28 23.88 -24.73
CA ILE A 281 -13.25 23.55 -23.67
C ILE A 281 -14.50 24.41 -23.88
N ASN A 282 -15.64 23.78 -23.88
CA ASN A 282 -16.91 24.45 -24.11
C ASN A 282 -17.68 24.72 -22.79
N ALA A 283 -18.65 25.58 -22.84
CA ALA A 283 -19.54 25.85 -21.71
C ALA A 283 -20.29 24.57 -21.32
N GLY A 284 -20.27 24.20 -20.02
CA GLY A 284 -20.92 23.00 -19.51
C GLY A 284 -20.15 21.70 -19.76
N GLU A 285 -18.97 21.76 -20.39
CA GLU A 285 -18.12 20.62 -20.64
C GLU A 285 -17.15 20.38 -19.46
N VAL A 286 -16.89 19.11 -19.16
CA VAL A 286 -15.80 18.66 -18.28
C VAL A 286 -14.78 17.92 -19.13
N LEU A 287 -13.64 18.55 -19.38
CA LEU A 287 -12.51 17.94 -20.09
C LEU A 287 -11.58 17.26 -19.11
N GLY A 288 -11.39 15.95 -19.22
CA GLY A 288 -10.41 15.19 -18.46
C GLY A 288 -9.05 15.21 -19.15
N VAL A 289 -7.99 15.60 -18.43
CA VAL A 289 -6.60 15.51 -18.89
C VAL A 289 -5.91 14.36 -18.18
N ALA A 290 -5.50 13.34 -18.93
CA ALA A 290 -4.84 12.15 -18.42
C ALA A 290 -3.41 12.04 -18.97
N GLY A 291 -2.52 11.46 -18.18
CA GLY A 291 -1.13 11.20 -18.56
C GLY A 291 -0.34 10.61 -17.40
N VAL A 292 0.81 10.01 -17.70
CA VAL A 292 1.76 9.56 -16.67
C VAL A 292 2.48 10.76 -16.03
N ALA A 293 3.07 10.57 -14.87
CA ALA A 293 3.84 11.62 -14.21
C ALA A 293 4.93 12.19 -15.15
N GLY A 294 5.04 13.52 -15.23
CA GLY A 294 6.00 14.20 -16.10
C GLY A 294 5.54 14.40 -17.53
N SER A 295 4.28 14.10 -17.89
CA SER A 295 3.73 14.32 -19.24
C SER A 295 3.28 15.77 -19.51
N GLY A 296 3.61 16.73 -18.64
CA GLY A 296 3.33 18.15 -18.86
C GLY A 296 1.98 18.63 -18.32
N GLN A 297 1.26 17.84 -17.54
CA GLN A 297 -0.03 18.26 -16.96
C GLN A 297 0.12 19.47 -16.05
N ARG A 298 1.22 19.56 -15.30
CA ARG A 298 1.51 20.70 -14.43
C ARG A 298 1.72 21.97 -15.25
N GLU A 299 2.55 21.90 -16.27
CA GLU A 299 2.89 23.01 -17.17
C GLU A 299 1.69 23.46 -18.01
N LEU A 300 0.69 22.58 -18.17
CA LEU A 300 -0.57 22.93 -18.82
C LEU A 300 -1.49 23.77 -17.91
N LEU A 301 -1.36 23.60 -16.58
CA LEU A 301 -2.22 24.28 -15.59
C LEU A 301 -1.62 25.59 -15.08
N GLU A 302 -0.30 25.77 -15.15
CA GLU A 302 0.44 26.98 -14.81
C GLU A 302 0.43 28.00 -15.97
#